data_2d8ec2f2622695874df65663e1bb3b80
#
_entry.id   2d8ec2f2622695874df65663e1bb3b80
#
_cell.length_a   1.000
_cell.length_b   1.000
_cell.length_c   1.000
_cell.angle_alpha   90.00
_cell.angle_beta   90.00
_cell.angle_gamma   90.00
#
_symmetry.space_group_name_H-M   'P 1'
#
loop_
_entity.id
_entity.type
_entity.pdbx_description
1 polymer ?
#
loop_
_entity_poly.entity_id
_entity_poly.type
_entity_poly.pdbx_seq_one_letter_code
_entity_poly.pdbx_strand_id
1 'polypeptide(L)'
;MDQTPLSGIVITGASSGIGAALAELYAGPGVLLALTGRDASRLEEMAERCRARGATVIAETVPVTDVDGMHRFITGVAAAARLDLVIANAGVSGGFKSWDDFDAYVRGITSVNIDGVLNTVNPAVPIMVRQRSGQIAVVASMAGFLAMPGAVPYSSSKHFARAYAEELRGRLAPEGIRVSAICPGFVVSRMTARNKFPMPFLMDTAKAARIIRDGLARNRGRIAFPWPMVAIMGALGLLPYPLLDWLLRRAPGKD
;
A
#
# COMPACT_ATOMS: atom_id res chain seq x y z
N MET A 1 -4.28 26.07 6.60
CA MET A 1 -4.61 24.69 6.99
C MET A 1 -3.59 24.30 8.06
N ASP A 2 -4.06 24.21 9.27
CA ASP A 2 -3.22 23.91 10.43
C ASP A 2 -2.69 22.46 10.29
N GLN A 3 -1.43 22.32 9.91
CA GLN A 3 -0.78 21.01 9.83
C GLN A 3 -0.28 20.65 11.23
N THR A 4 -1.22 20.21 12.09
CA THR A 4 -0.81 19.56 13.33
C THR A 4 0.18 18.43 12.97
N PRO A 5 1.38 18.40 13.58
CA PRO A 5 2.35 17.34 13.31
C PRO A 5 1.71 15.96 13.50
N LEU A 6 1.93 15.05 12.56
CA LEU A 6 1.46 13.67 12.70
C LEU A 6 2.15 13.06 13.93
N SER A 7 1.38 12.56 14.92
CA SER A 7 1.93 11.94 16.11
C SER A 7 2.05 10.41 15.99
N GLY A 8 1.03 9.71 15.51
CA GLY A 8 1.05 8.25 15.35
C GLY A 8 0.88 7.82 13.89
N ILE A 9 1.88 7.14 13.33
CA ILE A 9 1.90 6.65 11.95
C ILE A 9 2.15 5.15 11.93
N VAL A 10 1.26 4.39 11.32
CA VAL A 10 1.41 2.95 11.08
C VAL A 10 1.76 2.70 9.62
N ILE A 11 2.79 1.88 9.37
CA ILE A 11 3.20 1.46 8.01
C ILE A 11 3.41 -0.05 7.99
N THR A 12 2.59 -0.77 7.20
CA THR A 12 2.80 -2.20 6.98
C THR A 12 3.73 -2.45 5.79
N GLY A 13 4.53 -3.53 5.85
CA GLY A 13 5.53 -3.80 4.83
C GLY A 13 6.68 -2.79 4.81
N ALA A 14 7.05 -2.28 5.98
CA ALA A 14 8.06 -1.23 6.15
C ALA A 14 9.51 -1.69 5.97
N SER A 15 9.77 -3.01 5.88
CA SER A 15 11.13 -3.56 5.76
C SER A 15 11.78 -3.41 4.38
N SER A 16 11.10 -2.84 3.37
CA SER A 16 11.65 -2.63 2.02
C SER A 16 10.77 -1.75 1.13
N GLY A 17 11.33 -1.30 -0.01
CA GLY A 17 10.59 -0.62 -1.07
C GLY A 17 9.87 0.66 -0.60
N ILE A 18 8.65 0.86 -1.08
CA ILE A 18 7.85 2.07 -0.79
C ILE A 18 7.63 2.23 0.72
N GLY A 19 7.32 1.15 1.45
CA GLY A 19 7.08 1.21 2.90
C GLY A 19 8.31 1.70 3.67
N ALA A 20 9.50 1.21 3.33
CA ALA A 20 10.75 1.65 3.93
C ALA A 20 11.04 3.12 3.64
N ALA A 21 10.89 3.53 2.38
CA ALA A 21 11.12 4.92 1.98
C ALA A 21 10.11 5.90 2.63
N LEU A 22 8.87 5.47 2.84
CA LEU A 22 7.89 6.25 3.58
C LEU A 22 8.22 6.33 5.07
N ALA A 23 8.66 5.22 5.69
CA ALA A 23 9.09 5.22 7.09
C ALA A 23 10.21 6.24 7.32
N GLU A 24 11.25 6.24 6.49
CA GLU A 24 12.32 7.24 6.57
C GLU A 24 11.86 8.67 6.32
N LEU A 25 10.92 8.85 5.41
CA LEU A 25 10.42 10.17 5.03
C LEU A 25 9.54 10.80 6.11
N TYR A 26 8.84 9.98 6.90
CA TYR A 26 8.02 10.42 8.02
C TYR A 26 8.78 10.45 9.36
N ALA A 27 9.97 9.84 9.43
CA ALA A 27 10.77 9.80 10.64
C ALA A 27 11.26 11.21 11.02
N GLY A 28 10.97 11.61 12.27
CA GLY A 28 11.41 12.88 12.85
C GLY A 28 10.98 13.03 14.30
N PRO A 29 11.47 14.08 15.01
CA PRO A 29 11.08 14.36 16.37
C PRO A 29 9.55 14.52 16.52
N GLY A 30 9.00 13.99 17.63
CA GLY A 30 7.56 14.05 17.92
C GLY A 30 6.69 13.07 17.10
N VAL A 31 7.28 12.22 16.27
CA VAL A 31 6.57 11.19 15.50
C VAL A 31 6.77 9.83 16.16
N LEU A 32 5.68 9.10 16.38
CA LEU A 32 5.69 7.68 16.70
C LEU A 32 5.42 6.89 15.41
N LEU A 33 6.43 6.16 14.96
CA LEU A 33 6.33 5.24 13.80
C LEU A 33 6.12 3.82 14.28
N ALA A 34 5.00 3.23 13.90
CA ALA A 34 4.72 1.82 14.13
C ALA A 34 4.90 1.05 12.80
N LEU A 35 5.94 0.24 12.75
CA LEU A 35 6.41 -0.44 11.56
C LEU A 35 6.19 -1.94 11.67
N THR A 36 5.64 -2.58 10.64
CA THR A 36 5.60 -4.03 10.58
C THR A 36 6.13 -4.57 9.24
N GLY A 37 6.74 -5.76 9.31
CA GLY A 37 7.33 -6.45 8.18
C GLY A 37 7.63 -7.91 8.52
N ARG A 38 7.82 -8.77 7.51
CA ARG A 38 8.08 -10.20 7.71
C ARG A 38 9.53 -10.55 8.05
N ASP A 39 10.45 -9.70 7.71
CA ASP A 39 11.88 -9.90 7.91
C ASP A 39 12.34 -9.04 9.09
N ALA A 40 12.60 -9.71 10.21
CA ALA A 40 12.93 -9.06 11.48
C ALA A 40 14.22 -8.22 11.37
N SER A 41 15.26 -8.74 10.74
CA SER A 41 16.55 -8.04 10.61
C SER A 41 16.41 -6.73 9.83
N ARG A 42 15.78 -6.77 8.66
CA ARG A 42 15.55 -5.56 7.85
C ARG A 42 14.54 -4.60 8.48
N LEU A 43 13.58 -5.12 9.24
CA LEU A 43 12.63 -4.27 9.95
C LEU A 43 13.35 -3.50 11.05
N GLU A 44 14.21 -4.17 11.81
CA GLU A 44 15.01 -3.53 12.86
C GLU A 44 16.03 -2.54 12.28
N GLU A 45 16.74 -2.88 11.21
CA GLU A 45 17.60 -1.94 10.49
C GLU A 45 16.83 -0.66 10.10
N MET A 46 15.60 -0.81 9.60
CA MET A 46 14.76 0.33 9.27
C MET A 46 14.34 1.13 10.52
N ALA A 47 14.01 0.43 11.61
CA ALA A 47 13.65 1.08 12.87
C ALA A 47 14.82 1.91 13.41
N GLU A 48 16.05 1.39 13.38
CA GLU A 48 17.25 2.12 13.78
C GLU A 48 17.47 3.38 12.94
N ARG A 49 17.30 3.28 11.61
CA ARG A 49 17.41 4.43 10.71
C ARG A 49 16.36 5.50 11.00
N CYS A 50 15.15 5.10 11.40
CA CYS A 50 14.10 6.03 11.80
C CYS A 50 14.36 6.65 13.18
N ARG A 51 14.86 5.86 14.15
CA ARG A 51 15.30 6.38 15.47
C ARG A 51 16.43 7.39 15.36
N ALA A 52 17.39 7.13 14.48
CA ALA A 52 18.51 8.05 14.20
C ALA A 52 18.03 9.41 13.64
N ARG A 53 16.79 9.48 13.09
CA ARG A 53 16.14 10.72 12.66
C ARG A 53 15.27 11.37 13.73
N GLY A 54 15.27 10.83 14.95
CA GLY A 54 14.54 11.37 16.10
C GLY A 54 13.12 10.84 16.27
N ALA A 55 12.70 9.84 15.51
CA ALA A 55 11.39 9.22 15.70
C ALA A 55 11.39 8.22 16.87
N THR A 56 10.27 8.13 17.61
CA THR A 56 9.97 6.98 18.43
C THR A 56 9.49 5.84 17.54
N VAL A 57 10.03 4.62 17.69
CA VAL A 57 9.70 3.52 16.78
C VAL A 57 9.26 2.28 17.53
N ILE A 58 8.08 1.77 17.18
CA ILE A 58 7.60 0.42 17.51
C ILE A 58 7.80 -0.42 16.24
N ALA A 59 8.58 -1.48 16.32
CA ALA A 59 8.84 -2.39 15.21
C ALA A 59 8.46 -3.83 15.62
N GLU A 60 7.48 -4.42 14.94
CA GLU A 60 6.98 -5.75 15.25
C GLU A 60 6.81 -6.61 13.99
N THR A 61 7.25 -7.86 14.06
CA THR A 61 7.10 -8.83 12.95
C THR A 61 5.71 -9.47 12.94
N VAL A 62 4.66 -8.64 12.95
CA VAL A 62 3.27 -9.10 12.85
C VAL A 62 2.94 -9.37 11.38
N PRO A 63 2.56 -10.60 10.99
CA PRO A 63 2.05 -10.87 9.66
C PRO A 63 0.73 -10.12 9.44
N VAL A 64 0.58 -9.42 8.32
CA VAL A 64 -0.69 -8.72 8.01
C VAL A 64 -1.87 -9.67 7.83
N THR A 65 -1.61 -10.97 7.69
CA THR A 65 -2.63 -12.04 7.64
C THR A 65 -3.08 -12.50 9.02
N ASP A 66 -2.40 -12.12 10.09
CA ASP A 66 -2.80 -12.39 11.47
C ASP A 66 -3.80 -11.30 11.93
N VAL A 67 -5.08 -11.67 11.94
CA VAL A 67 -6.20 -10.75 12.28
C VAL A 67 -6.02 -10.18 13.69
N ASP A 68 -5.81 -11.06 14.67
CA ASP A 68 -5.72 -10.68 16.08
C ASP A 68 -4.42 -9.92 16.37
N GLY A 69 -3.32 -10.35 15.77
CA GLY A 69 -2.02 -9.67 15.85
C GLY A 69 -2.09 -8.26 15.32
N MET A 70 -2.67 -8.07 14.14
CA MET A 70 -2.85 -6.74 13.54
C MET A 70 -3.81 -5.87 14.36
N HIS A 71 -4.89 -6.43 14.88
CA HIS A 71 -5.79 -5.71 15.76
C HIS A 71 -5.06 -5.21 17.03
N ARG A 72 -4.31 -6.09 17.73
CA ARG A 72 -3.50 -5.69 18.90
C ARG A 72 -2.45 -4.65 18.55
N PHE A 73 -1.76 -4.82 17.42
CA PHE A 73 -0.74 -3.86 16.96
C PHE A 73 -1.33 -2.46 16.75
N ILE A 74 -2.43 -2.33 15.98
CA ILE A 74 -3.07 -1.04 15.71
C ILE A 74 -3.64 -0.40 16.97
N THR A 75 -4.31 -1.18 17.83
CA THR A 75 -4.88 -0.66 19.09
C THR A 75 -3.80 -0.28 20.10
N GLY A 76 -2.68 -1.01 20.13
CA GLY A 76 -1.51 -0.68 20.95
C GLY A 76 -0.89 0.67 20.56
N VAL A 77 -0.76 0.94 19.26
CA VAL A 77 -0.30 2.24 18.75
C VAL A 77 -1.26 3.36 19.16
N ALA A 78 -2.56 3.13 19.02
CA ALA A 78 -3.58 4.11 19.39
C ALA A 78 -3.66 4.38 20.90
N ALA A 79 -3.21 3.45 21.73
CA ALA A 79 -3.06 3.66 23.18
C ALA A 79 -1.83 4.50 23.54
N ALA A 80 -0.78 4.46 22.71
CA ALA A 80 0.47 5.18 22.90
C ALA A 80 0.50 6.59 22.30
N ALA A 81 -0.26 6.82 21.22
CA ALA A 81 -0.30 8.10 20.50
C ALA A 81 -1.64 8.26 19.75
N ARG A 82 -1.97 9.49 19.35
CA ARG A 82 -3.10 9.72 18.43
C ARG A 82 -2.78 9.05 17.09
N LEU A 83 -3.71 8.25 16.56
CA LEU A 83 -3.55 7.55 15.28
C LEU A 83 -3.84 8.51 14.13
N ASP A 84 -2.80 9.12 13.56
CA ASP A 84 -2.95 10.15 12.53
C ASP A 84 -2.89 9.60 11.10
N LEU A 85 -2.06 8.58 10.86
CA LEU A 85 -1.90 8.00 9.52
C LEU A 85 -1.71 6.48 9.59
N VAL A 86 -2.49 5.76 8.81
CA VAL A 86 -2.31 4.31 8.59
C VAL A 86 -2.05 4.04 7.12
N ILE A 87 -0.91 3.43 6.81
CA ILE A 87 -0.50 3.07 5.45
C ILE A 87 -0.51 1.55 5.29
N ALA A 88 -1.58 1.03 4.70
CA ALA A 88 -1.67 -0.37 4.30
C ALA A 88 -0.84 -0.59 3.02
N ASN A 89 0.46 -0.83 3.20
CA ASN A 89 1.42 -0.96 2.10
C ASN A 89 1.89 -2.39 1.86
N ALA A 90 1.81 -3.28 2.84
CA ALA A 90 2.21 -4.67 2.67
C ALA A 90 1.52 -5.31 1.45
N GLY A 91 2.30 -6.02 0.64
CA GLY A 91 1.78 -6.70 -0.53
C GLY A 91 2.81 -7.63 -1.14
N VAL A 92 2.32 -8.61 -1.88
CA VAL A 92 3.12 -9.59 -2.59
C VAL A 92 2.67 -9.71 -4.03
N SER A 93 3.56 -10.21 -4.87
CA SER A 93 3.31 -10.53 -6.26
C SER A 93 4.18 -11.73 -6.64
N GLY A 94 3.76 -12.50 -7.62
CA GLY A 94 4.51 -13.68 -8.09
C GLY A 94 3.88 -14.26 -9.34
N GLY A 95 4.40 -15.38 -9.79
CA GLY A 95 3.86 -16.30 -10.77
C GLY A 95 3.66 -17.68 -10.14
N PHE A 96 3.09 -18.63 -10.87
CA PHE A 96 2.96 -20.02 -10.50
C PHE A 96 3.66 -20.90 -11.55
N LYS A 97 4.11 -22.07 -11.14
CA LYS A 97 4.90 -22.96 -12.01
C LYS A 97 4.05 -24.03 -12.70
N SER A 98 2.95 -24.42 -12.08
CA SER A 98 2.03 -25.46 -12.57
C SER A 98 0.59 -25.04 -12.27
N TRP A 99 -0.36 -25.47 -13.09
CA TRP A 99 -1.78 -25.30 -12.82
C TRP A 99 -2.23 -26.00 -11.54
N ASP A 100 -1.52 -27.02 -11.09
CA ASP A 100 -1.76 -27.68 -9.80
C ASP A 100 -1.47 -26.76 -8.61
N ASP A 101 -0.57 -25.78 -8.78
CA ASP A 101 -0.23 -24.78 -7.76
C ASP A 101 -1.16 -23.57 -7.77
N PHE A 102 -2.10 -23.48 -8.73
CA PHE A 102 -2.86 -22.26 -9.00
C PHE A 102 -3.71 -21.80 -7.81
N ASP A 103 -4.40 -22.71 -7.11
CA ASP A 103 -5.20 -22.32 -5.93
C ASP A 103 -4.32 -21.78 -4.81
N ALA A 104 -3.22 -22.45 -4.50
CA ALA A 104 -2.26 -22.01 -3.47
C ALA A 104 -1.64 -20.64 -3.82
N TYR A 105 -1.33 -20.44 -5.09
CA TYR A 105 -0.83 -19.16 -5.61
C TYR A 105 -1.85 -18.03 -5.45
N VAL A 106 -3.10 -18.26 -5.84
CA VAL A 106 -4.18 -17.27 -5.70
C VAL A 106 -4.38 -16.92 -4.23
N ARG A 107 -4.55 -17.92 -3.35
CA ARG A 107 -4.75 -17.73 -1.90
C ARG A 107 -3.57 -17.03 -1.25
N GLY A 108 -2.34 -17.39 -1.61
CA GLY A 108 -1.13 -16.76 -1.08
C GLY A 108 -1.02 -15.27 -1.41
N ILE A 109 -1.51 -14.83 -2.57
CA ILE A 109 -1.53 -13.41 -2.94
C ILE A 109 -2.73 -12.69 -2.33
N THR A 110 -3.92 -13.28 -2.39
CA THR A 110 -5.15 -12.63 -1.89
C THR A 110 -5.12 -12.45 -0.38
N SER A 111 -4.64 -13.44 0.38
CA SER A 111 -4.51 -13.32 1.83
C SER A 111 -3.64 -12.14 2.27
N VAL A 112 -2.54 -11.87 1.57
CA VAL A 112 -1.70 -10.71 1.91
C VAL A 112 -2.27 -9.41 1.35
N ASN A 113 -2.73 -9.39 0.10
CA ASN A 113 -3.09 -8.17 -0.60
C ASN A 113 -4.54 -7.72 -0.34
N ILE A 114 -5.42 -8.61 0.12
CA ILE A 114 -6.81 -8.30 0.47
C ILE A 114 -6.98 -8.36 1.99
N ASP A 115 -6.83 -9.56 2.60
CA ASP A 115 -7.05 -9.70 4.04
C ASP A 115 -6.06 -8.84 4.83
N GLY A 116 -4.79 -8.76 4.37
CA GLY A 116 -3.79 -7.87 4.97
C GLY A 116 -4.16 -6.38 4.91
N VAL A 117 -4.84 -5.93 3.85
CA VAL A 117 -5.38 -4.55 3.79
C VAL A 117 -6.52 -4.40 4.78
N LEU A 118 -7.47 -5.34 4.82
CA LEU A 118 -8.59 -5.32 5.77
C LEU A 118 -8.11 -5.34 7.21
N ASN A 119 -7.18 -6.22 7.55
CA ASN A 119 -6.62 -6.36 8.91
C ASN A 119 -5.81 -5.12 9.34
N THR A 120 -5.29 -4.35 8.39
CA THR A 120 -4.60 -3.08 8.67
C THR A 120 -5.58 -1.92 8.83
N VAL A 121 -6.59 -1.83 7.98
CA VAL A 121 -7.48 -0.65 7.90
C VAL A 121 -8.64 -0.75 8.88
N ASN A 122 -9.31 -1.91 8.97
CA ASN A 122 -10.54 -2.06 9.74
C ASN A 122 -10.39 -1.75 11.25
N PRO A 123 -9.31 -2.16 11.94
CA PRO A 123 -9.11 -1.77 13.33
C PRO A 123 -8.87 -0.26 13.52
N ALA A 124 -8.30 0.42 12.53
CA ALA A 124 -8.03 1.85 12.60
C ALA A 124 -9.29 2.71 12.42
N VAL A 125 -10.26 2.26 11.61
CA VAL A 125 -11.48 3.02 11.30
C VAL A 125 -12.24 3.45 12.57
N PRO A 126 -12.67 2.56 13.49
CA PRO A 126 -13.42 2.98 14.68
C PRO A 126 -12.60 3.88 15.61
N ILE A 127 -11.27 3.76 15.63
CA ILE A 127 -10.38 4.63 16.41
C ILE A 127 -10.42 6.05 15.83
N MET A 128 -10.19 6.19 14.53
CA MET A 128 -10.20 7.48 13.84
C MET A 128 -11.58 8.14 13.85
N VAL A 129 -12.67 7.36 13.76
CA VAL A 129 -14.04 7.87 13.90
C VAL A 129 -14.24 8.51 15.27
N ARG A 130 -13.83 7.84 16.34
CA ARG A 130 -13.89 8.44 17.70
C ARG A 130 -13.01 9.69 17.83
N GLN A 131 -11.86 9.71 17.15
CA GLN A 131 -10.97 10.89 17.09
C GLN A 131 -11.52 12.04 16.25
N ARG A 132 -12.52 11.81 15.39
CA ARG A 132 -13.01 12.75 14.38
C ARG A 132 -11.89 13.25 13.46
N SER A 133 -10.81 12.50 13.35
CA SER A 133 -9.64 12.85 12.55
C SER A 133 -8.81 11.62 12.23
N GLY A 134 -8.05 11.69 11.14
CA GLY A 134 -7.11 10.66 10.72
C GLY A 134 -6.99 10.57 9.21
N GLN A 135 -6.02 9.80 8.78
CA GLN A 135 -5.83 9.52 7.35
C GLN A 135 -5.49 8.05 7.13
N ILE A 136 -6.12 7.44 6.15
CA ILE A 136 -5.88 6.07 5.71
C ILE A 136 -5.34 6.12 4.28
N ALA A 137 -4.26 5.39 4.03
CA ALA A 137 -3.64 5.25 2.72
C ALA A 137 -3.54 3.75 2.36
N VAL A 138 -4.12 3.34 1.25
CA VAL A 138 -4.06 1.96 0.79
C VAL A 138 -3.21 1.87 -0.47
N VAL A 139 -2.14 1.08 -0.43
CA VAL A 139 -1.25 0.89 -1.58
C VAL A 139 -1.82 -0.16 -2.52
N ALA A 140 -2.51 0.32 -3.54
CA ALA A 140 -2.98 -0.42 -4.70
C ALA A 140 -1.85 -0.57 -5.76
N SER A 141 -2.15 -0.37 -7.03
CA SER A 141 -1.21 -0.39 -8.16
C SER A 141 -1.90 0.11 -9.43
N MET A 142 -1.13 0.52 -10.44
CA MET A 142 -1.64 0.68 -11.80
C MET A 142 -2.26 -0.62 -12.36
N ALA A 143 -1.82 -1.79 -11.89
CA ALA A 143 -2.45 -3.08 -12.21
C ALA A 143 -3.89 -3.23 -11.66
N GLY A 144 -4.34 -2.31 -10.79
CA GLY A 144 -5.73 -2.21 -10.32
C GLY A 144 -6.65 -1.37 -11.23
N PHE A 145 -6.22 -0.97 -12.44
CA PHE A 145 -7.04 -0.21 -13.38
C PHE A 145 -7.63 -1.05 -14.50
N LEU A 146 -6.91 -2.10 -14.90
CA LEU A 146 -7.33 -3.02 -15.97
C LEU A 146 -7.11 -4.47 -15.54
N ALA A 147 -7.99 -5.37 -15.98
CA ALA A 147 -7.81 -6.81 -15.78
C ALA A 147 -6.60 -7.31 -16.56
N MET A 148 -5.55 -7.73 -15.86
CA MET A 148 -4.29 -8.16 -16.47
C MET A 148 -4.20 -9.69 -16.46
N PRO A 149 -4.39 -10.39 -17.61
CA PRO A 149 -4.37 -11.87 -17.68
C PRO A 149 -3.07 -12.48 -17.14
N GLY A 150 -1.92 -11.86 -17.41
CA GLY A 150 -0.62 -12.30 -16.92
C GLY A 150 -0.34 -12.04 -15.43
N ALA A 151 -1.32 -11.58 -14.65
CA ALA A 151 -1.15 -11.26 -13.23
C ALA A 151 -2.46 -11.45 -12.44
N VAL A 152 -3.18 -12.54 -12.70
CA VAL A 152 -4.57 -12.74 -12.25
C VAL A 152 -4.82 -12.40 -10.78
N PRO A 153 -4.22 -13.04 -9.76
CA PRO A 153 -4.56 -12.70 -8.38
C PRO A 153 -4.00 -11.33 -7.96
N TYR A 154 -2.85 -10.93 -8.49
CA TYR A 154 -2.27 -9.63 -8.17
C TYR A 154 -3.14 -8.47 -8.69
N SER A 155 -3.50 -8.50 -9.96
CA SER A 155 -4.35 -7.47 -10.59
C SER A 155 -5.69 -7.37 -9.86
N SER A 156 -6.38 -8.50 -9.66
CA SER A 156 -7.67 -8.55 -8.95
C SER A 156 -7.57 -8.00 -7.52
N SER A 157 -6.52 -8.37 -6.78
CA SER A 157 -6.30 -7.84 -5.42
C SER A 157 -6.04 -6.33 -5.40
N LYS A 158 -5.41 -5.79 -6.44
CA LYS A 158 -5.16 -4.35 -6.55
C LYS A 158 -6.39 -3.56 -7.02
N HIS A 159 -7.30 -4.17 -7.77
CA HIS A 159 -8.64 -3.63 -8.01
C HIS A 159 -9.43 -3.51 -6.71
N PHE A 160 -9.45 -4.59 -5.90
CA PHE A 160 -10.07 -4.56 -4.58
C PHE A 160 -9.48 -3.43 -3.73
N ALA A 161 -8.17 -3.37 -3.56
CA ALA A 161 -7.52 -2.37 -2.71
C ALA A 161 -7.83 -0.92 -3.15
N ARG A 162 -7.91 -0.67 -4.46
CA ARG A 162 -8.27 0.64 -5.01
C ARG A 162 -9.74 0.97 -4.74
N ALA A 163 -10.66 0.07 -5.11
CA ALA A 163 -12.09 0.28 -4.93
C ALA A 163 -12.43 0.48 -3.45
N TYR A 164 -11.92 -0.39 -2.57
CA TYR A 164 -12.12 -0.30 -1.14
C TYR A 164 -11.68 1.05 -0.55
N ALA A 165 -10.51 1.56 -0.95
CA ALA A 165 -10.05 2.87 -0.49
C ALA A 165 -10.93 4.02 -1.01
N GLU A 166 -11.35 3.96 -2.28
CA GLU A 166 -12.19 4.98 -2.91
C GLU A 166 -13.60 5.02 -2.30
N GLU A 167 -14.18 3.86 -2.00
CA GLU A 167 -15.47 3.74 -1.31
C GLU A 167 -15.40 4.20 0.14
N LEU A 168 -14.36 3.78 0.90
CA LEU A 168 -14.13 4.25 2.26
C LEU A 168 -13.96 5.78 2.31
N ARG A 169 -13.33 6.39 1.31
CA ARG A 169 -13.19 7.84 1.26
C ARG A 169 -14.54 8.55 1.32
N GLY A 170 -15.51 8.11 0.53
CA GLY A 170 -16.86 8.68 0.55
C GLY A 170 -17.57 8.44 1.89
N ARG A 171 -17.44 7.22 2.41
CA ARG A 171 -18.10 6.81 3.66
C ARG A 171 -17.56 7.53 4.90
N LEU A 172 -16.24 7.77 4.95
CA LEU A 172 -15.57 8.31 6.14
C LEU A 172 -15.36 9.85 6.10
N ALA A 173 -15.60 10.49 4.95
CA ALA A 173 -15.47 11.94 4.83
C ALA A 173 -16.34 12.73 5.84
N PRO A 174 -17.62 12.37 6.09
CA PRO A 174 -18.44 13.02 7.10
C PRO A 174 -17.88 12.88 8.53
N GLU A 175 -17.07 11.84 8.78
CA GLU A 175 -16.43 11.59 10.06
C GLU A 175 -15.10 12.36 10.24
N GLY A 176 -14.71 13.17 9.25
CA GLY A 176 -13.46 13.94 9.27
C GLY A 176 -12.22 13.11 8.91
N ILE A 177 -12.39 11.91 8.36
CA ILE A 177 -11.30 11.01 8.03
C ILE A 177 -10.98 11.09 6.53
N ARG A 178 -9.71 11.22 6.20
CA ARG A 178 -9.20 11.26 4.83
C ARG A 178 -8.79 9.85 4.39
N VAL A 179 -9.14 9.47 3.17
CA VAL A 179 -8.70 8.18 2.60
C VAL A 179 -8.12 8.41 1.22
N SER A 180 -7.03 7.71 0.91
CA SER A 180 -6.32 7.81 -0.36
C SER A 180 -5.98 6.42 -0.92
N ALA A 181 -6.31 6.17 -2.18
CA ALA A 181 -5.79 5.04 -2.95
C ALA A 181 -4.47 5.44 -3.61
N ILE A 182 -3.38 4.73 -3.29
CA ILE A 182 -2.06 4.94 -3.89
C ILE A 182 -1.88 3.92 -5.01
N CYS A 183 -1.72 4.40 -6.24
CA CYS A 183 -1.66 3.56 -7.44
C CYS A 183 -0.32 3.75 -8.17
N PRO A 184 0.79 3.18 -7.67
CA PRO A 184 2.08 3.27 -8.35
C PRO A 184 2.13 2.39 -9.59
N GLY A 185 2.92 2.82 -10.58
CA GLY A 185 3.44 1.97 -11.63
C GLY A 185 4.62 1.14 -11.13
N PHE A 186 5.64 0.96 -11.97
CA PHE A 186 6.86 0.25 -11.56
C PHE A 186 7.73 1.16 -10.68
N VAL A 187 8.04 0.68 -9.48
CA VAL A 187 8.93 1.33 -8.52
C VAL A 187 10.03 0.36 -8.14
N VAL A 188 11.28 0.82 -8.12
CA VAL A 188 12.44 0.01 -7.72
C VAL A 188 12.18 -0.62 -6.37
N SER A 189 12.21 -1.94 -6.31
CA SER A 189 11.94 -2.73 -5.10
C SER A 189 12.39 -4.18 -5.29
N ARG A 190 12.44 -4.95 -4.21
CA ARG A 190 12.68 -6.40 -4.29
C ARG A 190 11.59 -7.15 -5.09
N MET A 191 10.37 -6.60 -5.12
CA MET A 191 9.28 -7.15 -5.91
C MET A 191 9.54 -6.96 -7.41
N THR A 192 9.94 -5.76 -7.83
CA THR A 192 10.23 -5.44 -9.23
C THR A 192 11.56 -6.03 -9.72
N ALA A 193 12.53 -6.24 -8.84
CA ALA A 193 13.80 -6.89 -9.18
C ALA A 193 13.65 -8.36 -9.67
N ARG A 194 12.51 -8.99 -9.39
CA ARG A 194 12.18 -10.35 -9.86
C ARG A 194 11.53 -10.37 -11.23
N ASN A 195 11.10 -9.23 -11.75
CA ASN A 195 10.44 -9.15 -13.05
C ASN A 195 11.44 -9.35 -14.17
N LYS A 196 11.11 -10.23 -15.14
CA LYS A 196 11.93 -10.52 -16.32
C LYS A 196 11.42 -9.82 -17.59
N PHE A 197 10.46 -8.92 -17.46
CA PHE A 197 9.85 -8.17 -18.55
C PHE A 197 10.17 -6.68 -18.48
N PRO A 198 10.05 -5.92 -19.59
CA PRO A 198 10.29 -4.48 -19.61
C PRO A 198 9.37 -3.74 -18.62
N MET A 199 9.94 -2.83 -17.85
CA MET A 199 9.22 -2.00 -16.87
C MET A 199 9.30 -0.53 -17.31
N PRO A 200 8.43 -0.09 -18.23
CA PRO A 200 8.45 1.29 -18.69
C PRO A 200 8.21 2.25 -17.53
N PHE A 201 8.90 3.38 -17.56
CA PHE A 201 8.79 4.42 -16.54
C PHE A 201 9.14 3.94 -15.11
N LEU A 202 10.05 2.97 -14.98
CA LEU A 202 10.56 2.53 -13.68
C LEU A 202 11.02 3.75 -12.86
N MET A 203 10.48 3.90 -11.65
CA MET A 203 10.71 5.05 -10.78
C MET A 203 11.54 4.68 -9.56
N ASP A 204 12.40 5.59 -9.16
CA ASP A 204 13.13 5.49 -7.89
C ASP A 204 12.17 5.51 -6.69
N THR A 205 12.51 4.74 -5.65
CA THR A 205 11.65 4.53 -4.47
C THR A 205 11.50 5.81 -3.64
N ALA A 206 12.56 6.60 -3.51
CA ALA A 206 12.50 7.86 -2.75
C ALA A 206 11.65 8.91 -3.48
N LYS A 207 11.71 8.94 -4.82
CA LYS A 207 10.82 9.79 -5.63
C LYS A 207 9.36 9.37 -5.46
N ALA A 208 9.07 8.06 -5.52
CA ALA A 208 7.73 7.53 -5.30
C ALA A 208 7.19 7.90 -3.90
N ALA A 209 8.00 7.76 -2.85
CA ALA A 209 7.64 8.12 -1.49
C ALA A 209 7.31 9.61 -1.35
N ARG A 210 8.07 10.51 -1.98
CA ARG A 210 7.76 11.95 -1.99
C ARG A 210 6.43 12.25 -2.69
N ILE A 211 6.15 11.65 -3.84
CA ILE A 211 4.86 11.81 -4.55
C ILE A 211 3.70 11.36 -3.66
N ILE A 212 3.86 10.24 -2.95
CA ILE A 212 2.85 9.71 -2.03
C ILE A 212 2.63 10.68 -0.88
N ARG A 213 3.67 11.08 -0.15
CA ARG A 213 3.58 12.04 0.95
C ARG A 213 2.87 13.33 0.53
N ASP A 214 3.30 13.92 -0.58
CA ASP A 214 2.75 15.18 -1.08
C ASP A 214 1.28 15.03 -1.54
N GLY A 215 0.92 13.87 -2.07
CA GLY A 215 -0.46 13.53 -2.41
C GLY A 215 -1.34 13.36 -1.16
N LEU A 216 -0.82 12.71 -0.11
CA LEU A 216 -1.49 12.55 1.18
C LEU A 216 -1.69 13.90 1.87
N ALA A 217 -0.65 14.74 1.92
CA ALA A 217 -0.73 16.09 2.49
C ALA A 217 -1.82 16.94 1.82
N ARG A 218 -2.00 16.78 0.50
CA ARG A 218 -3.05 17.48 -0.28
C ARG A 218 -4.41 16.76 -0.26
N ASN A 219 -4.58 15.73 0.55
CA ASN A 219 -5.79 14.91 0.63
C ASN A 219 -6.30 14.42 -0.75
N ARG A 220 -5.41 14.00 -1.64
CA ARG A 220 -5.81 13.43 -2.93
C ARG A 220 -6.46 12.07 -2.73
N GLY A 221 -7.66 11.87 -3.29
CA GLY A 221 -8.38 10.59 -3.20
C GLY A 221 -7.65 9.46 -3.93
N ARG A 222 -7.04 9.79 -5.09
CA ARG A 222 -6.22 8.86 -5.87
C ARG A 222 -4.86 9.48 -6.14
N ILE A 223 -3.79 8.77 -5.78
CA ILE A 223 -2.39 9.16 -5.98
C ILE A 223 -1.79 8.17 -6.98
N ALA A 224 -2.00 8.41 -8.28
CA ALA A 224 -1.55 7.55 -9.36
C ALA A 224 -0.34 8.17 -10.09
N PHE A 225 0.68 7.37 -10.32
CA PHE A 225 1.92 7.79 -10.99
C PHE A 225 2.66 6.58 -11.59
N PRO A 226 3.52 6.80 -12.62
CA PRO A 226 3.81 8.06 -13.32
C PRO A 226 2.66 8.45 -14.28
N TRP A 227 2.51 9.75 -14.57
CA TRP A 227 1.40 10.26 -15.36
C TRP A 227 1.27 9.64 -16.77
N PRO A 228 2.36 9.30 -17.51
CA PRO A 228 2.18 8.67 -18.81
C PRO A 228 1.50 7.30 -18.72
N MET A 229 1.83 6.51 -17.69
CA MET A 229 1.18 5.22 -17.46
C MET A 229 -0.30 5.41 -17.07
N VAL A 230 -0.62 6.44 -16.27
CA VAL A 230 -2.01 6.78 -15.94
C VAL A 230 -2.82 7.09 -17.19
N ALA A 231 -2.25 7.89 -18.10
CA ALA A 231 -2.89 8.26 -19.36
C ALA A 231 -3.12 7.02 -20.27
N ILE A 232 -2.10 6.14 -20.41
CA ILE A 232 -2.20 4.90 -21.17
C ILE A 232 -3.30 3.99 -20.60
N MET A 233 -3.30 3.76 -19.26
CA MET A 233 -4.32 2.91 -18.62
C MET A 233 -5.73 3.50 -18.74
N GLY A 234 -5.84 4.84 -18.67
CA GLY A 234 -7.10 5.55 -18.90
C GLY A 234 -7.61 5.38 -20.33
N ALA A 235 -6.74 5.55 -21.33
CA ALA A 235 -7.09 5.37 -22.73
C ALA A 235 -7.50 3.90 -23.05
N LEU A 236 -6.73 2.93 -22.53
CA LEU A 236 -7.08 1.51 -22.69
C LEU A 236 -8.42 1.17 -22.04
N GLY A 237 -8.75 1.77 -20.90
CA GLY A 237 -10.03 1.56 -20.21
C GLY A 237 -11.26 2.08 -20.97
N LEU A 238 -11.06 2.91 -21.99
CA LEU A 238 -12.14 3.41 -22.86
C LEU A 238 -12.42 2.49 -24.07
N LEU A 239 -11.56 1.49 -24.30
CA LEU A 239 -11.74 0.57 -25.43
C LEU A 239 -12.92 -0.39 -25.18
N PRO A 240 -13.66 -0.77 -26.24
CA PRO A 240 -14.62 -1.87 -26.16
C PRO A 240 -13.97 -3.15 -25.67
N TYR A 241 -14.67 -3.88 -24.78
CA TYR A 241 -14.11 -5.05 -24.09
C TYR A 241 -13.45 -6.08 -25.03
N PRO A 242 -14.01 -6.45 -26.21
CA PRO A 242 -13.35 -7.43 -27.09
C PRO A 242 -11.98 -6.97 -27.60
N LEU A 243 -11.82 -5.67 -27.88
CA LEU A 243 -10.55 -5.10 -28.33
C LEU A 243 -9.55 -5.03 -27.17
N LEU A 244 -10.00 -4.62 -26.00
CA LEU A 244 -9.17 -4.59 -24.80
C LEU A 244 -8.68 -6.00 -24.43
N ASP A 245 -9.56 -7.01 -24.42
CA ASP A 245 -9.21 -8.40 -24.15
C ASP A 245 -8.17 -8.94 -25.16
N TRP A 246 -8.37 -8.67 -26.45
CA TRP A 246 -7.42 -9.04 -27.49
C TRP A 246 -6.02 -8.41 -27.31
N LEU A 247 -5.97 -7.14 -26.89
CA LEU A 247 -4.70 -6.45 -26.57
C LEU A 247 -4.03 -7.03 -25.32
N LEU A 248 -4.81 -7.23 -24.24
CA LEU A 248 -4.27 -7.65 -22.95
C LEU A 248 -3.79 -9.11 -22.94
N ARG A 249 -4.35 -9.99 -23.76
CA ARG A 249 -3.84 -11.36 -23.96
C ARG A 249 -2.41 -11.41 -24.49
N ARG A 250 -1.92 -10.32 -25.12
CA ARG A 250 -0.56 -10.18 -25.64
C ARG A 250 0.39 -9.47 -24.67
N ALA A 251 -0.14 -8.98 -23.57
CA ALA A 251 0.68 -8.35 -22.54
C ALA A 251 1.57 -9.40 -21.82
N PRO A 252 2.83 -9.08 -21.51
CA PRO A 252 3.73 -10.01 -20.84
C PRO A 252 3.18 -10.41 -19.48
N GLY A 253 3.19 -11.72 -19.19
CA GLY A 253 2.84 -12.29 -17.89
C GLY A 253 3.99 -12.29 -16.89
N LYS A 254 3.68 -12.70 -15.66
CA LYS A 254 4.65 -12.96 -14.56
C LYS A 254 4.87 -14.46 -14.39
N ASP A 255 5.26 -15.12 -15.46
CA ASP A 255 5.59 -16.54 -15.43
C ASP A 255 7.01 -16.79 -14.90
#